data_d31e8cc6af3463d9c2026eb7c22d6767
#
_entry.id   d31e8cc6af3463d9c2026eb7c22d6767
#
_cell.length_a   1.000
_cell.length_b   1.000
_cell.length_c   1.000
_cell.angle_alpha   90.00
_cell.angle_beta   90.00
_cell.angle_gamma   90.00
#
_symmetry.space_group_name_H-M   'P 1'
#
loop_
_entity.id
_entity.type
_entity.pdbx_description
1 polymer ?
#
loop_
_entity_poly.entity_id
_entity_poly.type
_entity_poly.pdbx_seq_one_letter_code
_entity_poly.pdbx_strand_id
1 'polypeptide(L)'
;MKKETLKKIYSEIKKYDLIYIVRHIGPDPDAISSQIALRDAIKLTFPEKSVYAFGASVSKFKYIGHIDKAIDFDYEKALVITLDIPNKARIDGLTVDKFKHVIKIDHHPFVEDFGGIEYIDIGACSTSEILLDLINNTRLKMNGSIARCLLIGIVSDSNRFLFNPVNENIFFKVGDLIKKYKLNIQSIYTDIYMRPMSEIRLMGYIASNLKVTKNKFAYIILENDIVASFNADASSASNMVNDFSNIEEFVVWLFVTYDAKNDVYKVNIRSRGPVINKLAAKYNGGGHIYSSGARVKTKEELNNLIVYYD
;
A
#
# COMPACT_ATOMS: atom_id res chain seq x y z
N MET A 1 20.42 6.33 15.83
CA MET A 1 19.06 5.81 16.03
C MET A 1 18.57 4.97 14.86
N LYS A 2 18.25 5.48 13.67
CA LYS A 2 17.69 4.66 12.55
C LYS A 2 18.52 3.40 12.24
N LYS A 3 19.83 3.53 12.01
CA LYS A 3 20.72 2.37 11.71
C LYS A 3 20.81 1.33 12.84
N GLU A 4 20.72 1.75 14.09
CA GLU A 4 20.74 0.83 15.24
C GLU A 4 19.48 -0.01 15.31
N THR A 5 18.31 0.59 15.07
CA THR A 5 17.04 -0.14 15.02
C THR A 5 17.03 -1.16 13.87
N LEU A 6 17.54 -0.80 12.68
CA LEU A 6 17.68 -1.75 11.56
C LEU A 6 18.60 -2.93 11.92
N LYS A 7 19.72 -2.68 12.63
CA LYS A 7 20.60 -3.74 13.14
C LYS A 7 19.91 -4.61 14.21
N LYS A 8 19.07 -4.00 15.07
CA LYS A 8 18.29 -4.73 16.05
C LYS A 8 17.26 -5.64 15.38
N ILE A 9 16.54 -5.15 14.37
CA ILE A 9 15.62 -5.95 13.56
C ILE A 9 16.35 -7.14 12.92
N TYR A 10 17.49 -6.90 12.30
CA TYR A 10 18.31 -7.96 11.72
C TYR A 10 18.77 -8.98 12.77
N SER A 11 19.14 -8.53 13.98
CA SER A 11 19.51 -9.42 15.08
C SER A 11 18.36 -10.32 15.53
N GLU A 12 17.15 -9.79 15.56
CA GLU A 12 15.95 -10.60 15.86
C GLU A 12 15.67 -11.62 14.73
N ILE A 13 15.70 -11.20 13.47
CA ILE A 13 15.55 -12.12 12.32
C ILE A 13 16.52 -13.31 12.44
N LYS A 14 17.73 -13.09 12.92
CA LYS A 14 18.73 -14.17 13.11
C LYS A 14 18.35 -15.18 14.19
N LYS A 15 17.66 -14.76 15.25
CA LYS A 15 17.34 -15.61 16.40
C LYS A 15 16.26 -16.63 16.14
N TYR A 16 15.31 -16.32 15.22
CA TYR A 16 14.12 -17.14 15.00
C TYR A 16 14.26 -17.99 13.73
N ASP A 17 13.99 -19.27 13.85
CA ASP A 17 13.95 -20.20 12.72
C ASP A 17 12.62 -20.17 11.96
N LEU A 18 11.55 -19.70 12.63
CA LEU A 18 10.21 -19.57 12.07
C LEU A 18 9.79 -18.10 12.07
N ILE A 19 9.47 -17.57 10.87
CA ILE A 19 9.13 -16.17 10.67
C ILE A 19 7.88 -16.05 9.81
N TYR A 20 6.90 -15.28 10.29
CA TYR A 20 5.71 -14.91 9.54
C TYR A 20 5.76 -13.43 9.19
N ILE A 21 5.53 -13.12 7.92
CA ILE A 21 5.51 -11.75 7.44
C ILE A 21 4.10 -11.45 6.94
N VAL A 22 3.49 -10.39 7.45
CA VAL A 22 2.13 -9.98 7.11
C VAL A 22 2.06 -8.50 6.76
N ARG A 23 1.00 -8.14 6.08
CA ARG A 23 0.70 -6.82 5.56
C ARG A 23 -0.75 -6.44 5.82
N HIS A 24 -1.17 -5.25 5.35
CA HIS A 24 -2.54 -4.80 5.56
C HIS A 24 -3.59 -5.50 4.68
N ILE A 25 -4.85 -5.51 5.15
CA ILE A 25 -6.04 -5.94 4.39
C ILE A 25 -6.25 -5.02 3.18
N GLY A 26 -6.60 -5.60 2.02
CA GLY A 26 -6.77 -4.86 0.78
C GLY A 26 -5.44 -4.26 0.31
N PRO A 27 -4.42 -5.11 0.11
CA PRO A 27 -3.07 -4.65 -0.13
C PRO A 27 -2.94 -3.90 -1.45
N ASP A 28 -2.01 -2.98 -1.45
CA ASP A 28 -1.48 -2.33 -2.64
C ASP A 28 -0.15 -2.99 -3.08
N PRO A 29 0.48 -2.49 -4.16
CA PRO A 29 1.75 -3.05 -4.61
C PRO A 29 2.90 -2.89 -3.61
N ASP A 30 2.96 -1.84 -2.77
CA ASP A 30 4.02 -1.70 -1.77
C ASP A 30 3.90 -2.75 -0.67
N ALA A 31 2.70 -2.93 -0.13
CA ALA A 31 2.43 -3.95 0.88
C ALA A 31 2.84 -5.37 0.43
N ILE A 32 2.53 -5.74 -0.82
CA ILE A 32 2.91 -7.06 -1.38
C ILE A 32 4.41 -7.12 -1.70
N SER A 33 4.95 -6.06 -2.30
CA SER A 33 6.35 -6.02 -2.71
C SER A 33 7.30 -6.08 -1.51
N SER A 34 7.03 -5.29 -0.48
CA SER A 34 7.80 -5.30 0.76
C SER A 34 7.75 -6.66 1.44
N GLN A 35 6.56 -7.28 1.52
CA GLN A 35 6.36 -8.58 2.11
C GLN A 35 7.17 -9.68 1.39
N ILE A 36 7.05 -9.78 0.07
CA ILE A 36 7.76 -10.77 -0.74
C ILE A 36 9.27 -10.51 -0.70
N ALA A 37 9.69 -9.24 -0.84
CA ALA A 37 11.11 -8.89 -0.82
C ALA A 37 11.78 -9.27 0.49
N LEU A 38 11.14 -9.00 1.63
CA LEU A 38 11.71 -9.38 2.93
C LEU A 38 11.77 -10.89 3.13
N ARG A 39 10.68 -11.62 2.80
CA ARG A 39 10.67 -13.09 2.83
C ARG A 39 11.85 -13.66 2.03
N ASP A 40 11.98 -13.23 0.80
CA ASP A 40 12.97 -13.79 -0.14
C ASP A 40 14.40 -13.39 0.26
N ALA A 41 14.61 -12.18 0.81
CA ALA A 41 15.90 -11.75 1.34
C ALA A 41 16.34 -12.58 2.56
N ILE A 42 15.39 -12.91 3.45
CA ILE A 42 15.67 -13.78 4.61
C ILE A 42 15.98 -15.20 4.13
N LYS A 43 15.15 -15.79 3.27
CA LYS A 43 15.40 -17.14 2.71
C LYS A 43 16.73 -17.23 1.95
N LEU A 44 17.09 -16.18 1.20
CA LEU A 44 18.37 -16.13 0.47
C LEU A 44 19.57 -16.04 1.42
N THR A 45 19.39 -15.40 2.58
CA THR A 45 20.45 -15.20 3.59
C THR A 45 20.59 -16.40 4.51
N PHE A 46 19.46 -16.99 4.91
CA PHE A 46 19.31 -18.08 5.87
C PHE A 46 18.43 -19.18 5.28
N PRO A 47 18.96 -20.02 4.36
CA PRO A 47 18.15 -21.03 3.66
C PRO A 47 17.49 -22.08 4.58
N GLU A 48 18.03 -22.23 5.78
CA GLU A 48 17.53 -23.17 6.79
C GLU A 48 16.25 -22.68 7.50
N LYS A 49 15.93 -21.38 7.42
CA LYS A 49 14.79 -20.80 8.13
C LYS A 49 13.48 -21.02 7.39
N SER A 50 12.43 -21.27 8.14
CA SER A 50 11.04 -21.30 7.65
C SER A 50 10.44 -19.90 7.66
N VAL A 51 10.33 -19.27 6.48
CA VAL A 51 9.84 -17.90 6.34
C VAL A 51 8.64 -17.88 5.41
N TYR A 52 7.55 -17.29 5.85
CA TYR A 52 6.27 -17.29 5.11
C TYR A 52 5.68 -15.87 5.01
N ALA A 53 5.18 -15.56 3.84
CA ALA A 53 4.41 -14.34 3.56
C ALA A 53 2.92 -14.68 3.51
N PHE A 54 2.13 -14.23 4.50
CA PHE A 54 0.71 -14.55 4.62
C PHE A 54 -0.20 -13.38 4.30
N GLY A 55 -1.43 -13.73 3.93
CA GLY A 55 -2.53 -12.83 3.66
C GLY A 55 -3.33 -13.25 2.44
N ALA A 56 -4.39 -12.50 2.11
CA ALA A 56 -5.23 -12.77 0.96
C ALA A 56 -4.44 -12.63 -0.35
N SER A 57 -4.53 -13.61 -1.23
CA SER A 57 -3.94 -13.53 -2.57
C SER A 57 -4.74 -12.56 -3.44
N VAL A 58 -4.05 -11.65 -4.12
CA VAL A 58 -4.65 -10.68 -5.03
C VAL A 58 -4.19 -10.96 -6.45
N SER A 59 -5.12 -11.44 -7.28
CA SER A 59 -4.81 -11.87 -8.66
C SER A 59 -4.20 -10.76 -9.52
N LYS A 60 -4.58 -9.51 -9.27
CA LYS A 60 -4.06 -8.33 -9.96
C LYS A 60 -2.55 -8.13 -9.77
N PHE A 61 -1.98 -8.60 -8.65
CA PHE A 61 -0.58 -8.37 -8.29
C PHE A 61 0.31 -9.63 -8.45
N LYS A 62 -0.14 -10.63 -9.21
CA LYS A 62 0.67 -11.84 -9.49
C LYS A 62 2.02 -11.57 -10.15
N TYR A 63 2.15 -10.43 -10.83
CA TYR A 63 3.41 -10.00 -11.45
C TYR A 63 4.51 -9.63 -10.44
N ILE A 64 4.16 -9.39 -9.17
CA ILE A 64 5.11 -9.12 -8.09
C ILE A 64 5.68 -10.44 -7.57
N GLY A 65 4.82 -11.43 -7.34
CA GLY A 65 5.19 -12.75 -6.84
C GLY A 65 4.03 -13.48 -6.17
N HIS A 66 4.35 -14.53 -5.42
CA HIS A 66 3.38 -15.40 -4.80
C HIS A 66 3.37 -15.25 -3.28
N ILE A 67 2.18 -15.28 -2.70
CA ILE A 67 1.94 -15.37 -1.26
C ILE A 67 1.92 -16.84 -0.88
N ASP A 68 2.49 -17.17 0.29
CA ASP A 68 2.52 -18.54 0.79
C ASP A 68 1.12 -18.98 1.25
N LYS A 69 0.85 -20.28 1.20
CA LYS A 69 -0.42 -20.83 1.68
C LYS A 69 -0.48 -20.79 3.20
N ALA A 70 -1.70 -20.67 3.74
CA ALA A 70 -1.92 -20.74 5.17
C ALA A 70 -1.45 -22.08 5.73
N ILE A 71 -0.84 -22.03 6.91
CA ILE A 71 -0.40 -23.17 7.71
C ILE A 71 -0.90 -22.99 9.14
N ASP A 72 -0.78 -23.99 9.98
CA ASP A 72 -0.99 -23.83 11.42
C ASP A 72 0.11 -22.96 12.02
N PHE A 73 -0.28 -21.94 12.80
CA PHE A 73 0.64 -20.98 13.38
C PHE A 73 1.25 -21.49 14.70
N ASP A 74 2.56 -21.41 14.83
CA ASP A 74 3.25 -21.58 16.12
C ASP A 74 3.39 -20.20 16.80
N TYR A 75 2.46 -19.90 17.68
CA TYR A 75 2.39 -18.59 18.37
C TYR A 75 3.53 -18.37 19.35
N GLU A 76 4.14 -19.44 19.87
CA GLU A 76 5.16 -19.40 20.91
C GLU A 76 6.56 -19.18 20.33
N LYS A 77 6.91 -19.82 19.21
CA LYS A 77 8.25 -19.88 18.66
C LYS A 77 8.48 -18.93 17.49
N ALA A 78 7.38 -18.46 16.86
CA ALA A 78 7.51 -17.65 15.68
C ALA A 78 7.77 -16.17 15.98
N LEU A 79 8.57 -15.54 15.12
CA LEU A 79 8.64 -14.09 14.98
C LEU A 79 7.61 -13.65 13.95
N VAL A 80 6.78 -12.65 14.28
CA VAL A 80 5.91 -11.98 13.32
C VAL A 80 6.53 -10.65 12.92
N ILE A 81 6.59 -10.37 11.62
CA ILE A 81 6.98 -9.07 11.08
C ILE A 81 5.78 -8.49 10.34
N THR A 82 5.28 -7.37 10.81
CA THR A 82 4.20 -6.62 10.16
C THR A 82 4.81 -5.52 9.30
N LEU A 83 4.37 -5.45 8.05
CA LEU A 83 4.86 -4.49 7.07
C LEU A 83 3.71 -3.63 6.56
N ASP A 84 3.94 -2.31 6.52
CA ASP A 84 3.00 -1.37 5.91
C ASP A 84 1.64 -1.33 6.63
N ILE A 85 1.66 -1.38 7.97
CA ILE A 85 0.46 -1.50 8.80
C ILE A 85 0.46 -0.45 9.91
N PRO A 86 -0.43 0.56 9.86
CA PRO A 86 -0.50 1.58 10.91
C PRO A 86 -1.17 1.08 12.21
N ASN A 87 -2.10 0.12 12.15
CA ASN A 87 -2.83 -0.41 13.30
C ASN A 87 -3.20 -1.89 13.15
N LYS A 88 -3.46 -2.57 14.27
CA LYS A 88 -3.80 -4.01 14.33
C LYS A 88 -5.03 -4.40 13.52
N ALA A 89 -6.05 -3.53 13.47
CA ALA A 89 -7.30 -3.81 12.77
C ALA A 89 -7.12 -4.00 11.26
N ARG A 90 -5.98 -3.53 10.71
CA ARG A 90 -5.65 -3.69 9.30
C ARG A 90 -4.78 -4.91 8.99
N ILE A 91 -4.36 -5.69 9.96
CA ILE A 91 -3.52 -6.88 9.70
C ILE A 91 -4.32 -7.94 8.94
N ASP A 92 -3.73 -8.45 7.85
CA ASP A 92 -4.29 -9.53 7.04
C ASP A 92 -3.65 -10.87 7.39
N GLY A 93 -4.47 -11.89 7.56
CA GLY A 93 -4.04 -13.28 7.63
C GLY A 93 -3.76 -13.85 9.02
N LEU A 94 -3.53 -13.03 10.05
CA LEU A 94 -3.34 -13.50 11.43
C LEU A 94 -3.75 -12.46 12.48
N THR A 95 -3.87 -12.94 13.73
CA THR A 95 -4.11 -12.09 14.91
C THR A 95 -2.80 -11.92 15.68
N VAL A 96 -2.21 -10.73 15.59
CA VAL A 96 -0.86 -10.45 16.12
C VAL A 96 -0.74 -10.60 17.63
N ASP A 97 -1.81 -10.30 18.38
CA ASP A 97 -1.82 -10.38 19.85
C ASP A 97 -1.61 -11.81 20.42
N LYS A 98 -1.71 -12.82 19.56
CA LYS A 98 -1.43 -14.21 19.94
C LYS A 98 0.07 -14.53 19.95
N PHE A 99 0.91 -13.68 19.35
CA PHE A 99 2.33 -13.94 19.22
C PHE A 99 3.14 -13.19 20.28
N LYS A 100 4.20 -13.84 20.79
CA LYS A 100 5.09 -13.25 21.79
C LYS A 100 6.07 -12.24 21.21
N HIS A 101 6.44 -12.42 19.95
CA HIS A 101 7.51 -11.65 19.30
C HIS A 101 7.01 -11.02 18.01
N VAL A 102 6.88 -9.70 18.05
CA VAL A 102 6.34 -8.91 16.93
C VAL A 102 7.30 -7.77 16.60
N ILE A 103 7.57 -7.58 15.32
CA ILE A 103 8.28 -6.42 14.78
C ILE A 103 7.31 -5.69 13.84
N LYS A 104 7.23 -4.36 14.00
CA LYS A 104 6.49 -3.49 13.09
C LYS A 104 7.46 -2.65 12.28
N ILE A 105 7.30 -2.66 10.94
CA ILE A 105 8.03 -1.79 10.01
C ILE A 105 7.00 -1.08 9.14
N ASP A 106 6.96 0.25 9.22
CA ASP A 106 5.90 1.05 8.59
C ASP A 106 6.40 2.44 8.21
N HIS A 107 5.80 3.05 7.20
CA HIS A 107 6.06 4.42 6.80
C HIS A 107 4.87 5.37 7.03
N HIS A 108 3.74 4.85 7.50
CA HIS A 108 2.57 5.65 7.83
C HIS A 108 2.78 6.49 9.09
N PRO A 109 2.03 7.60 9.26
CA PRO A 109 1.95 8.29 10.54
C PRO A 109 1.58 7.32 11.67
N PHE A 110 2.20 7.50 12.84
CA PHE A 110 1.95 6.66 14.00
C PHE A 110 0.45 6.68 14.39
N VAL A 111 -0.13 5.50 14.55
CA VAL A 111 -1.52 5.32 14.97
C VAL A 111 -1.60 4.47 16.23
N GLU A 112 -0.90 3.33 16.27
CA GLU A 112 -1.01 2.35 17.35
C GLU A 112 0.32 1.64 17.56
N ASP A 113 0.72 1.48 18.83
CA ASP A 113 1.86 0.66 19.24
C ASP A 113 1.41 -0.78 19.45
N PHE A 114 2.05 -1.73 18.78
CA PHE A 114 1.77 -3.16 18.96
C PHE A 114 2.96 -4.08 18.68
N GLY A 115 4.11 -3.52 18.36
CA GLY A 115 5.34 -4.27 18.12
C GLY A 115 6.26 -4.22 19.33
N GLY A 116 6.92 -5.33 19.69
CA GLY A 116 8.03 -5.32 20.65
C GLY A 116 9.23 -4.52 20.13
N ILE A 117 9.37 -4.41 18.81
CA ILE A 117 10.30 -3.52 18.10
C ILE A 117 9.51 -2.83 16.99
N GLU A 118 9.54 -1.51 17.00
CA GLU A 118 8.91 -0.72 15.93
C GLU A 118 9.94 0.13 15.20
N TYR A 119 9.84 0.13 13.87
CA TYR A 119 10.56 1.05 13.00
C TYR A 119 9.54 1.76 12.12
N ILE A 120 9.24 3.00 12.48
CA ILE A 120 8.32 3.85 11.75
C ILE A 120 9.11 5.02 11.16
N ASP A 121 9.07 5.15 9.83
CA ASP A 121 9.75 6.22 9.11
C ASP A 121 8.82 6.96 8.16
N ILE A 122 8.15 7.98 8.67
CA ILE A 122 7.24 8.83 7.88
C ILE A 122 7.94 9.67 6.80
N GLY A 123 9.28 9.71 6.82
CA GLY A 123 10.09 10.35 5.79
C GLY A 123 10.45 9.42 4.63
N ALA A 124 10.17 8.12 4.75
CA ALA A 124 10.29 7.19 3.64
C ALA A 124 9.05 7.25 2.74
N CYS A 125 9.24 7.14 1.43
CA CYS A 125 8.13 7.18 0.48
C CYS A 125 7.37 5.86 0.38
N SER A 126 7.86 4.79 1.02
CA SER A 126 7.24 3.45 1.04
C SER A 126 7.89 2.55 2.09
N THR A 127 7.21 1.50 2.50
CA THR A 127 7.81 0.43 3.31
C THR A 127 8.91 -0.31 2.55
N SER A 128 8.80 -0.44 1.24
CA SER A 128 9.87 -1.00 0.38
C SER A 128 11.15 -0.16 0.42
N GLU A 129 11.10 1.17 0.53
CA GLU A 129 12.29 1.99 0.76
C GLU A 129 12.96 1.67 2.10
N ILE A 130 12.17 1.50 3.17
CA ILE A 130 12.70 1.12 4.48
C ILE A 130 13.40 -0.25 4.41
N LEU A 131 12.82 -1.22 3.70
CA LEU A 131 13.44 -2.53 3.53
C LEU A 131 14.71 -2.48 2.67
N LEU A 132 14.78 -1.60 1.68
CA LEU A 132 16.02 -1.35 0.93
C LEU A 132 17.13 -0.87 1.89
N ASP A 133 16.80 0.06 2.80
CA ASP A 133 17.72 0.52 3.82
C ASP A 133 18.11 -0.60 4.82
N LEU A 134 17.14 -1.43 5.23
CA LEU A 134 17.40 -2.59 6.09
C LEU A 134 18.42 -3.54 5.45
N ILE A 135 18.21 -3.92 4.19
CA ILE A 135 19.08 -4.82 3.47
C ILE A 135 20.47 -4.20 3.27
N ASN A 136 20.55 -2.93 2.86
CA ASN A 136 21.81 -2.24 2.61
C ASN A 136 22.64 -1.98 3.89
N ASN A 137 22.01 -1.86 5.06
CA ASN A 137 22.69 -1.62 6.35
C ASN A 137 22.89 -2.88 7.19
N THR A 138 22.56 -4.07 6.67
CA THR A 138 22.73 -5.36 7.36
C THR A 138 23.43 -6.36 6.45
N ARG A 139 23.44 -7.65 6.86
CA ARG A 139 23.98 -8.75 6.05
C ARG A 139 22.89 -9.53 5.31
N LEU A 140 21.66 -9.01 5.21
CA LEU A 140 20.63 -9.59 4.36
C LEU A 140 21.09 -9.52 2.90
N LYS A 141 20.92 -10.65 2.20
CA LYS A 141 21.30 -10.76 0.79
C LYS A 141 20.14 -10.27 -0.10
N MET A 142 20.50 -9.72 -1.25
CA MET A 142 19.58 -9.28 -2.29
C MET A 142 20.02 -9.84 -3.63
N ASN A 143 19.06 -10.24 -4.45
CA ASN A 143 19.23 -10.59 -5.87
C ASN A 143 18.35 -9.72 -6.76
N GLY A 144 18.36 -9.94 -8.07
CA GLY A 144 17.58 -9.14 -9.03
C GLY A 144 16.07 -9.20 -8.81
N SER A 145 15.53 -10.35 -8.37
CA SER A 145 14.09 -10.49 -8.07
C SER A 145 13.67 -9.68 -6.86
N ILE A 146 14.45 -9.71 -5.79
CA ILE A 146 14.21 -8.93 -4.57
C ILE A 146 14.31 -7.43 -4.88
N ALA A 147 15.36 -7.04 -5.62
CA ALA A 147 15.56 -5.65 -6.05
C ALA A 147 14.39 -5.14 -6.91
N ARG A 148 13.88 -5.99 -7.82
CA ARG A 148 12.69 -5.69 -8.63
C ARG A 148 11.45 -5.48 -7.76
N CYS A 149 11.19 -6.36 -6.79
CA CYS A 149 10.06 -6.19 -5.86
C CYS A 149 10.15 -4.87 -5.10
N LEU A 150 11.31 -4.55 -4.52
CA LEU A 150 11.49 -3.28 -3.80
C LEU A 150 11.24 -2.06 -4.70
N LEU A 151 11.73 -2.09 -5.95
CA LEU A 151 11.50 -0.99 -6.89
C LEU A 151 10.04 -0.86 -7.28
N ILE A 152 9.29 -1.97 -7.42
CA ILE A 152 7.83 -1.93 -7.66
C ILE A 152 7.12 -1.22 -6.51
N GLY A 153 7.41 -1.57 -5.26
CA GLY A 153 6.82 -0.92 -4.09
C GLY A 153 7.13 0.59 -4.05
N ILE A 154 8.41 0.95 -4.21
CA ILE A 154 8.85 2.35 -4.23
C ILE A 154 8.13 3.15 -5.33
N VAL A 155 8.09 2.65 -6.57
CA VAL A 155 7.45 3.35 -7.70
C VAL A 155 5.96 3.51 -7.50
N SER A 156 5.29 2.47 -7.02
CA SER A 156 3.82 2.51 -6.87
C SER A 156 3.38 3.43 -5.74
N ASP A 157 3.99 3.37 -4.59
CA ASP A 157 3.53 4.14 -3.42
C ASP A 157 3.97 5.62 -3.50
N SER A 158 5.12 5.90 -4.09
CA SER A 158 5.53 7.27 -4.43
C SER A 158 4.76 7.88 -5.60
N ASN A 159 3.80 7.16 -6.17
CA ASN A 159 3.12 7.56 -7.42
C ASN A 159 4.11 8.00 -8.50
N ARG A 160 5.06 7.14 -8.83
CA ARG A 160 6.10 7.44 -9.84
C ARG A 160 7.04 8.57 -9.43
N PHE A 161 7.34 8.68 -8.14
CA PHE A 161 8.16 9.77 -7.53
C PHE A 161 7.50 11.15 -7.57
N LEU A 162 6.16 11.21 -7.63
CA LEU A 162 5.40 12.47 -7.65
C LEU A 162 4.84 12.88 -6.27
N PHE A 163 4.81 11.97 -5.29
CA PHE A 163 4.29 12.26 -3.97
C PHE A 163 5.39 12.67 -2.98
N ASN A 164 5.04 13.48 -1.98
CA ASN A 164 5.86 13.64 -0.80
C ASN A 164 5.80 12.35 0.06
N PRO A 165 6.91 11.91 0.66
CA PRO A 165 8.15 12.62 0.91
C PRO A 165 9.32 12.30 -0.06
N VAL A 166 9.06 12.10 -1.34
CA VAL A 166 10.13 11.88 -2.33
C VAL A 166 11.16 13.01 -2.29
N ASN A 167 12.43 12.64 -2.21
CA ASN A 167 13.57 13.57 -2.18
C ASN A 167 14.75 13.01 -3.00
N GLU A 168 15.84 13.75 -3.08
CA GLU A 168 17.01 13.35 -3.86
C GLU A 168 17.62 12.01 -3.44
N ASN A 169 17.54 11.65 -2.14
CA ASN A 169 18.14 10.42 -1.64
C ASN A 169 17.49 9.16 -2.22
N ILE A 170 16.16 9.17 -2.44
CA ILE A 170 15.51 8.01 -3.05
C ILE A 170 15.96 7.81 -4.48
N PHE A 171 16.21 8.87 -5.25
CA PHE A 171 16.74 8.76 -6.62
C PHE A 171 18.13 8.13 -6.65
N PHE A 172 19.03 8.50 -5.71
CA PHE A 172 20.33 7.83 -5.57
C PHE A 172 20.19 6.35 -5.22
N LYS A 173 19.36 6.01 -4.22
CA LYS A 173 19.09 4.62 -3.84
C LYS A 173 18.56 3.79 -5.00
N VAL A 174 17.60 4.32 -5.74
CA VAL A 174 16.99 3.67 -6.90
C VAL A 174 17.97 3.56 -8.06
N GLY A 175 18.76 4.60 -8.32
CA GLY A 175 19.81 4.57 -9.32
C GLY A 175 20.85 3.47 -9.07
N ASP A 176 21.32 3.35 -7.82
CA ASP A 176 22.23 2.28 -7.40
C ASP A 176 21.61 0.90 -7.52
N LEU A 177 20.32 0.76 -7.13
CA LEU A 177 19.59 -0.50 -7.24
C LEU A 177 19.48 -0.95 -8.70
N ILE A 178 19.07 -0.05 -9.59
CA ILE A 178 18.94 -0.30 -11.03
C ILE A 178 20.28 -0.70 -11.64
N LYS A 179 21.34 0.07 -11.34
CA LYS A 179 22.70 -0.18 -11.85
C LYS A 179 23.22 -1.54 -11.40
N LYS A 180 23.13 -1.82 -10.09
CA LYS A 180 23.69 -3.03 -9.47
C LYS A 180 23.01 -4.31 -9.96
N TYR A 181 21.69 -4.30 -10.10
CA TYR A 181 20.90 -5.46 -10.47
C TYR A 181 20.44 -5.46 -11.92
N LYS A 182 20.85 -4.47 -12.71
CA LYS A 182 20.51 -4.32 -14.15
C LYS A 182 19.00 -4.39 -14.40
N LEU A 183 18.23 -3.71 -13.56
CA LEU A 183 16.77 -3.72 -13.64
C LEU A 183 16.27 -3.04 -14.90
N ASN A 184 15.30 -3.66 -15.57
CA ASN A 184 14.59 -3.04 -16.69
C ASN A 184 13.44 -2.18 -16.18
N ILE A 185 13.62 -0.86 -16.16
CA ILE A 185 12.63 0.11 -15.68
C ILE A 185 11.35 0.04 -16.53
N GLN A 186 11.48 -0.03 -17.85
CA GLN A 186 10.34 -0.07 -18.76
C GLN A 186 9.44 -1.28 -18.44
N SER A 187 10.03 -2.47 -18.22
CA SER A 187 9.26 -3.66 -17.85
C SER A 187 8.52 -3.47 -16.53
N ILE A 188 9.18 -2.87 -15.51
CA ILE A 188 8.57 -2.61 -14.21
C ILE A 188 7.37 -1.66 -14.33
N TYR A 189 7.53 -0.56 -15.06
CA TYR A 189 6.42 0.38 -15.29
C TYR A 189 5.29 -0.24 -16.11
N THR A 190 5.62 -1.06 -17.10
CA THR A 190 4.62 -1.83 -17.86
C THR A 190 3.80 -2.72 -16.94
N ASP A 191 4.44 -3.49 -16.07
CA ASP A 191 3.75 -4.39 -15.12
C ASP A 191 2.84 -3.65 -14.14
N ILE A 192 3.26 -2.47 -13.65
CA ILE A 192 2.49 -1.67 -12.70
C ILE A 192 1.31 -0.94 -13.37
N TYR A 193 1.53 -0.39 -14.57
CA TYR A 193 0.61 0.57 -15.19
C TYR A 193 -0.11 0.08 -16.44
N MET A 194 0.17 -1.13 -16.92
CA MET A 194 -0.59 -1.71 -18.03
C MET A 194 -2.05 -1.92 -17.60
N ARG A 195 -2.96 -1.42 -18.42
CA ARG A 195 -4.40 -1.48 -18.18
C ARG A 195 -5.15 -2.06 -19.38
N PRO A 196 -6.21 -2.83 -19.15
CA PRO A 196 -7.08 -3.26 -20.22
C PRO A 196 -7.86 -2.06 -20.81
N MET A 197 -8.24 -2.15 -22.09
CA MET A 197 -9.00 -1.12 -22.77
C MET A 197 -10.34 -0.81 -22.07
N SER A 198 -10.93 -1.78 -21.38
CA SER A 198 -12.13 -1.61 -20.57
C SER A 198 -11.93 -0.55 -19.47
N GLU A 199 -10.79 -0.58 -18.77
CA GLU A 199 -10.47 0.43 -17.76
C GLU A 199 -10.23 1.81 -18.39
N ILE A 200 -9.58 1.88 -19.55
CA ILE A 200 -9.37 3.17 -20.25
C ILE A 200 -10.70 3.78 -20.69
N ARG A 201 -11.64 2.95 -21.16
CA ARG A 201 -12.99 3.42 -21.51
C ARG A 201 -13.77 3.90 -20.27
N LEU A 202 -13.68 3.20 -19.15
CA LEU A 202 -14.28 3.65 -17.88
C LEU A 202 -13.66 4.97 -17.42
N MET A 203 -12.33 5.13 -17.55
CA MET A 203 -11.65 6.40 -17.24
C MET A 203 -12.16 7.55 -18.11
N GLY A 204 -12.39 7.32 -19.41
CA GLY A 204 -13.03 8.29 -20.30
C GLY A 204 -14.46 8.67 -19.87
N TYR A 205 -15.25 7.69 -19.44
CA TYR A 205 -16.58 7.94 -18.87
C TYR A 205 -16.48 8.80 -17.60
N ILE A 206 -15.57 8.47 -16.68
CA ILE A 206 -15.35 9.24 -15.46
C ILE A 206 -14.99 10.68 -15.80
N ALA A 207 -14.04 10.90 -16.70
CA ALA A 207 -13.61 12.23 -17.11
C ALA A 207 -14.76 13.07 -17.68
N SER A 208 -15.66 12.44 -18.46
CA SER A 208 -16.80 13.11 -19.10
C SER A 208 -17.97 13.39 -18.14
N ASN A 209 -18.05 12.68 -17.00
CA ASN A 209 -19.19 12.75 -16.07
C ASN A 209 -18.79 13.25 -14.67
N LEU A 210 -17.52 13.57 -14.45
CA LEU A 210 -17.04 14.13 -13.18
C LEU A 210 -17.71 15.49 -12.95
N LYS A 211 -18.38 15.63 -11.82
CA LYS A 211 -18.98 16.91 -11.41
C LYS A 211 -17.92 17.77 -10.75
N VAL A 212 -17.78 19.01 -11.20
CA VAL A 212 -16.85 20.00 -10.62
C VAL A 212 -17.66 21.17 -10.09
N THR A 213 -17.45 21.54 -8.85
CA THR A 213 -18.16 22.65 -8.20
C THR A 213 -17.37 23.95 -8.28
N LYS A 214 -18.04 25.07 -7.96
CA LYS A 214 -17.42 26.40 -7.92
C LYS A 214 -16.27 26.49 -6.90
N ASN A 215 -16.30 25.65 -5.86
CA ASN A 215 -15.26 25.60 -4.81
C ASN A 215 -14.06 24.72 -5.17
N LYS A 216 -13.91 24.36 -6.46
CA LYS A 216 -12.85 23.47 -6.96
C LYS A 216 -12.86 22.09 -6.29
N PHE A 217 -14.03 21.61 -5.98
CA PHE A 217 -14.29 20.26 -5.53
C PHE A 217 -14.85 19.44 -6.68
N ALA A 218 -14.36 18.20 -6.84
CA ALA A 218 -14.85 17.30 -7.89
C ALA A 218 -15.33 15.97 -7.29
N TYR A 219 -16.38 15.39 -7.84
CA TYR A 219 -16.84 14.09 -7.42
C TYR A 219 -17.56 13.31 -8.53
N ILE A 220 -17.54 11.99 -8.38
CA ILE A 220 -18.34 11.07 -9.19
C ILE A 220 -18.84 9.93 -8.32
N ILE A 221 -20.10 9.52 -8.56
CA ILE A 221 -20.69 8.31 -7.98
C ILE A 221 -20.79 7.29 -9.11
N LEU A 222 -20.10 6.18 -8.94
CA LEU A 222 -20.03 5.08 -9.91
C LEU A 222 -20.88 3.93 -9.39
N GLU A 223 -22.11 3.85 -9.89
CA GLU A 223 -23.00 2.72 -9.60
C GLU A 223 -22.47 1.45 -10.28
N ASN A 224 -22.79 0.29 -9.70
CA ASN A 224 -22.24 -0.98 -10.14
C ASN A 224 -22.57 -1.35 -11.58
N ASP A 225 -23.76 -1.01 -12.05
CA ASP A 225 -24.21 -1.23 -13.42
C ASP A 225 -23.38 -0.42 -14.44
N ILE A 226 -23.02 0.81 -14.11
CA ILE A 226 -22.12 1.64 -14.91
C ILE A 226 -20.76 0.98 -15.02
N VAL A 227 -20.15 0.62 -13.88
CA VAL A 227 -18.83 -0.02 -13.85
C VAL A 227 -18.84 -1.34 -14.62
N ALA A 228 -19.87 -2.16 -14.43
CA ALA A 228 -20.02 -3.44 -15.11
C ALA A 228 -20.22 -3.28 -16.63
N SER A 229 -20.88 -2.21 -17.09
CA SER A 229 -21.08 -1.95 -18.53
C SER A 229 -19.75 -1.77 -19.30
N PHE A 230 -18.69 -1.40 -18.60
CA PHE A 230 -17.33 -1.33 -19.14
C PHE A 230 -16.51 -2.61 -18.97
N ASN A 231 -17.09 -3.71 -18.47
CA ASN A 231 -16.36 -4.92 -18.06
C ASN A 231 -15.22 -4.62 -17.08
N ALA A 232 -15.44 -3.68 -16.17
CA ALA A 232 -14.55 -3.31 -15.09
C ALA A 232 -15.12 -3.72 -13.73
N ASP A 233 -14.30 -3.73 -12.70
CA ASP A 233 -14.74 -3.96 -11.32
C ASP A 233 -14.67 -2.69 -10.46
N ALA A 234 -15.36 -2.70 -9.31
CA ALA A 234 -15.40 -1.56 -8.42
C ALA A 234 -14.02 -1.18 -7.84
N SER A 235 -13.10 -2.13 -7.74
CA SER A 235 -11.73 -1.86 -7.27
C SER A 235 -10.92 -1.10 -8.33
N SER A 236 -11.09 -1.44 -9.61
CA SER A 236 -10.49 -0.71 -10.72
C SER A 236 -10.98 0.74 -10.75
N ALA A 237 -12.31 0.94 -10.66
CA ALA A 237 -12.91 2.27 -10.61
C ALA A 237 -12.38 3.10 -9.43
N SER A 238 -12.31 2.52 -8.23
CA SER A 238 -11.77 3.18 -7.03
C SER A 238 -10.31 3.62 -7.20
N ASN A 239 -9.48 2.77 -7.81
CA ASN A 239 -8.05 3.05 -8.00
C ASN A 239 -7.77 4.16 -9.02
N MET A 240 -8.68 4.42 -9.96
CA MET A 240 -8.55 5.50 -10.94
C MET A 240 -8.53 6.90 -10.33
N VAL A 241 -8.92 7.06 -9.06
CA VAL A 241 -8.90 8.38 -8.38
C VAL A 241 -7.54 9.07 -8.47
N ASN A 242 -6.43 8.32 -8.50
CA ASN A 242 -5.08 8.88 -8.60
C ASN A 242 -4.74 9.41 -10.01
N ASP A 243 -5.41 8.92 -11.05
CA ASP A 243 -5.17 9.35 -12.43
C ASP A 243 -5.68 10.78 -12.68
N PHE A 244 -6.53 11.29 -11.79
CA PHE A 244 -7.10 12.63 -11.86
C PHE A 244 -6.34 13.66 -11.00
N SER A 245 -5.15 13.31 -10.50
CA SER A 245 -4.38 14.20 -9.60
C SER A 245 -3.83 15.46 -10.24
N ASN A 246 -3.74 15.53 -11.57
CA ASN A 246 -3.14 16.65 -12.29
C ASN A 246 -4.15 17.49 -13.09
N ILE A 247 -5.44 17.48 -12.70
CA ILE A 247 -6.46 18.28 -13.35
C ILE A 247 -6.56 19.64 -12.66
N GLU A 248 -6.53 20.73 -13.43
CA GLU A 248 -6.41 22.10 -12.95
C GLU A 248 -7.68 22.60 -12.23
N GLU A 249 -8.86 22.12 -12.66
CA GLU A 249 -10.15 22.67 -12.28
C GLU A 249 -10.54 22.40 -10.84
N PHE A 250 -9.89 21.47 -10.16
CA PHE A 250 -10.23 21.11 -8.77
C PHE A 250 -9.00 20.84 -7.90
N VAL A 251 -9.15 20.99 -6.58
CA VAL A 251 -8.10 20.76 -5.58
C VAL A 251 -8.43 19.61 -4.63
N VAL A 252 -9.72 19.27 -4.48
CA VAL A 252 -10.20 18.09 -3.75
C VAL A 252 -11.08 17.28 -4.70
N TRP A 253 -10.89 15.97 -4.73
CA TRP A 253 -11.76 15.10 -5.54
C TRP A 253 -12.04 13.78 -4.84
N LEU A 254 -13.21 13.23 -5.10
CA LEU A 254 -13.61 11.94 -4.55
C LEU A 254 -14.30 11.06 -5.61
N PHE A 255 -13.99 9.78 -5.53
CA PHE A 255 -14.66 8.75 -6.28
C PHE A 255 -15.43 7.85 -5.33
N VAL A 256 -16.70 7.65 -5.61
CA VAL A 256 -17.59 6.78 -4.85
C VAL A 256 -17.88 5.53 -5.66
N THR A 257 -17.72 4.37 -5.04
CA THR A 257 -18.17 3.08 -5.59
C THR A 257 -18.99 2.34 -4.55
N TYR A 258 -20.03 1.63 -4.99
CA TYR A 258 -20.84 0.83 -4.11
C TYR A 258 -20.27 -0.58 -3.96
N ASP A 259 -20.04 -1.01 -2.72
CA ASP A 259 -19.62 -2.37 -2.37
C ASP A 259 -20.86 -3.18 -1.98
N ALA A 260 -21.46 -3.88 -2.95
CA ALA A 260 -22.66 -4.67 -2.72
C ALA A 260 -22.48 -5.84 -1.73
N LYS A 261 -21.24 -6.32 -1.54
CA LYS A 261 -20.97 -7.41 -0.60
C LYS A 261 -21.10 -6.95 0.86
N ASN A 262 -20.70 -5.72 1.14
CA ASN A 262 -20.67 -5.17 2.48
C ASN A 262 -21.77 -4.11 2.71
N ASP A 263 -22.59 -3.85 1.68
CA ASP A 263 -23.66 -2.85 1.69
C ASP A 263 -23.17 -1.46 2.15
N VAL A 264 -22.09 -0.98 1.51
CA VAL A 264 -21.48 0.31 1.85
C VAL A 264 -20.99 1.05 0.59
N TYR A 265 -21.03 2.36 0.63
CA TYR A 265 -20.32 3.21 -0.32
C TYR A 265 -18.86 3.37 0.11
N LYS A 266 -17.93 2.96 -0.74
CA LYS A 266 -16.50 3.22 -0.60
C LYS A 266 -16.19 4.56 -1.24
N VAL A 267 -15.62 5.47 -0.46
CA VAL A 267 -15.26 6.82 -0.90
C VAL A 267 -13.75 6.94 -0.88
N ASN A 268 -13.15 7.18 -2.03
CA ASN A 268 -11.72 7.51 -2.14
C ASN A 268 -11.58 9.01 -2.32
N ILE A 269 -10.86 9.66 -1.41
CA ILE A 269 -10.70 11.11 -1.37
C ILE A 269 -9.25 11.46 -1.62
N ARG A 270 -9.01 12.46 -2.44
CA ARG A 270 -7.69 13.02 -2.74
C ARG A 270 -7.72 14.54 -2.63
N SER A 271 -6.56 15.13 -2.31
CA SER A 271 -6.43 16.57 -2.17
C SER A 271 -5.05 17.04 -2.60
N ARG A 272 -5.01 18.26 -3.13
CA ARG A 272 -3.77 19.01 -3.41
C ARG A 272 -3.61 20.25 -2.53
N GLY A 273 -4.24 20.24 -1.32
CA GLY A 273 -4.13 21.35 -0.38
C GLY A 273 -4.85 21.10 0.92
N PRO A 274 -6.20 21.03 0.94
CA PRO A 274 -6.96 20.77 2.15
C PRO A 274 -6.62 19.40 2.78
N VAL A 275 -6.51 19.37 4.12
CA VAL A 275 -6.33 18.14 4.90
C VAL A 275 -7.64 17.36 4.96
N ILE A 276 -7.64 16.12 4.46
CA ILE A 276 -8.85 15.32 4.27
C ILE A 276 -8.99 14.13 5.22
N ASN A 277 -7.91 13.65 5.85
CA ASN A 277 -7.94 12.46 6.69
C ASN A 277 -8.81 12.60 7.94
N LYS A 278 -8.89 13.80 8.53
CA LYS A 278 -9.75 14.06 9.69
C LYS A 278 -11.23 13.90 9.36
N LEU A 279 -11.64 14.30 8.16
CA LEU A 279 -13.00 14.09 7.69
C LEU A 279 -13.26 12.62 7.36
N ALA A 280 -12.33 11.97 6.66
CA ALA A 280 -12.44 10.54 6.38
C ALA A 280 -12.62 9.70 7.65
N ALA A 281 -11.93 10.05 8.74
CA ALA A 281 -12.06 9.37 10.03
C ALA A 281 -13.48 9.48 10.65
N LYS A 282 -14.21 10.57 10.40
CA LYS A 282 -15.61 10.71 10.84
C LYS A 282 -16.57 9.75 10.13
N TYR A 283 -16.18 9.25 8.96
CA TYR A 283 -16.97 8.33 8.14
C TYR A 283 -16.33 6.94 8.05
N ASN A 284 -15.89 6.40 9.18
CA ASN A 284 -15.30 5.05 9.31
C ASN A 284 -14.12 4.81 8.34
N GLY A 285 -13.30 5.85 8.17
CA GLY A 285 -12.17 5.84 7.26
C GLY A 285 -10.88 6.31 7.88
N GLY A 286 -9.94 6.73 7.03
CA GLY A 286 -8.63 7.22 7.41
C GLY A 286 -7.67 7.25 6.23
N GLY A 287 -6.40 7.45 6.49
CA GLY A 287 -5.33 7.54 5.51
C GLY A 287 -4.41 8.74 5.74
N HIS A 288 -3.64 9.08 4.71
CA HIS A 288 -2.74 10.22 4.72
C HIS A 288 -3.51 11.55 4.62
N ILE A 289 -2.84 12.65 4.95
CA ILE A 289 -3.44 14.00 4.97
C ILE A 289 -4.03 14.43 3.61
N TYR A 290 -3.52 13.89 2.50
CA TYR A 290 -3.95 14.22 1.14
C TYR A 290 -4.48 13.01 0.35
N SER A 291 -4.48 11.83 0.94
CA SER A 291 -4.98 10.58 0.34
C SER A 291 -5.66 9.73 1.38
N SER A 292 -6.97 9.72 1.38
CA SER A 292 -7.78 9.05 2.39
C SER A 292 -8.93 8.28 1.76
N GLY A 293 -9.46 7.32 2.52
CA GLY A 293 -10.68 6.61 2.17
C GLY A 293 -11.71 6.70 3.29
N ALA A 294 -12.98 6.60 2.95
CA ALA A 294 -14.09 6.52 3.89
C ALA A 294 -15.08 5.43 3.49
N ARG A 295 -15.94 5.04 4.44
CA ARG A 295 -17.03 4.11 4.20
C ARG A 295 -18.31 4.69 4.79
N VAL A 296 -19.30 4.91 3.95
CA VAL A 296 -20.62 5.42 4.35
C VAL A 296 -21.69 4.38 4.05
N LYS A 297 -22.68 4.26 4.93
CA LYS A 297 -23.74 3.25 4.82
C LYS A 297 -24.95 3.75 4.05
N THR A 298 -25.22 5.05 4.11
CA THR A 298 -26.43 5.62 3.54
C THR A 298 -26.13 6.68 2.48
N LYS A 299 -27.07 6.88 1.57
CA LYS A 299 -27.01 7.99 0.59
C LYS A 299 -27.04 9.36 1.29
N GLU A 300 -27.68 9.46 2.46
CA GLU A 300 -27.72 10.69 3.26
C GLU A 300 -26.33 11.03 3.80
N GLU A 301 -25.62 10.04 4.41
CA GLU A 301 -24.24 10.22 4.85
C GLU A 301 -23.31 10.61 3.68
N LEU A 302 -23.52 9.99 2.51
CA LEU A 302 -22.75 10.32 1.31
C LEU A 302 -23.01 11.76 0.85
N ASN A 303 -24.25 12.19 0.83
CA ASN A 303 -24.62 13.55 0.48
C ASN A 303 -24.01 14.56 1.48
N ASN A 304 -24.06 14.28 2.77
CA ASN A 304 -23.47 15.12 3.81
C ASN A 304 -21.95 15.26 3.63
N LEU A 305 -21.28 14.18 3.23
CA LEU A 305 -19.84 14.21 2.94
C LEU A 305 -19.54 15.05 1.69
N ILE A 306 -20.36 14.94 0.64
CA ILE A 306 -20.22 15.73 -0.59
C ILE A 306 -20.45 17.23 -0.31
N VAL A 307 -21.56 17.55 0.37
CA VAL A 307 -21.91 18.95 0.73
C VAL A 307 -20.84 19.61 1.62
N TYR A 308 -20.10 18.84 2.40
CA TYR A 308 -19.01 19.40 3.21
C TYR A 308 -17.91 20.10 2.37
N TYR A 309 -17.71 19.64 1.14
CA TYR A 309 -16.70 20.20 0.22
C TYR A 309 -17.31 21.16 -0.82
N ASP A 310 -18.62 21.09 -1.05
CA ASP A 310 -19.34 21.95 -2.00
C ASP A 310 -19.59 23.33 -1.40
#